data_e7e2bde41dd116c4846c113449cf56c8
#
_entry.id   e7e2bde41dd116c4846c113449cf56c8
#
_cell.length_a   1.000
_cell.length_b   1.000
_cell.length_c   1.000
_cell.angle_alpha   90.00
_cell.angle_beta   90.00
_cell.angle_gamma   90.00
#
_symmetry.space_group_name_H-M   'P 1'
#
loop_
_entity.id
_entity.type
_entity.pdbx_description
1 polymer ?
#
loop_
_entity_poly.entity_id
_entity_poly.type
_entity_poly.pdbx_seq_one_letter_code
_entity_poly.pdbx_strand_id
1 'polypeptide(L)'
;GWTVDLMRLDNRIPNASTCRSLELGMIRCLDEIGEQIRRALGLSMTAAQMESVLRGDAVHINEDARKIIDRQADAYVHRLLSAITESGLDTRAMPAVFLGGGAALLKRTASAADGLCRPVILDDVSLNAKGYERLAECLSKNDEQ
;
A
#
# COMPACT_ATOMS: atom_id res chain seq x y z
N GLY A 1 0.23 -2.37 8.15
CA GLY A 1 -1.15 -2.14 8.52
C GLY A 1 -2.09 -3.23 8.05
N TRP A 2 -3.26 -3.33 8.67
CA TRP A 2 -4.31 -4.29 8.33
C TRP A 2 -5.21 -3.80 7.20
N THR A 3 -5.34 -2.47 7.06
CA THR A 3 -6.25 -1.83 6.13
C THR A 3 -5.52 -0.95 5.13
N VAL A 4 -6.20 -0.67 4.04
CA VAL A 4 -5.91 0.41 3.10
C VAL A 4 -7.08 1.38 3.18
N ASP A 5 -6.80 2.60 3.58
CA ASP A 5 -7.80 3.63 3.75
C ASP A 5 -7.81 4.53 2.52
N LEU A 6 -9.00 4.78 1.99
CA LEU A 6 -9.25 5.52 0.77
C LEU A 6 -9.97 6.82 1.09
N MET A 7 -9.58 7.90 0.42
CA MET A 7 -10.24 9.19 0.51
C MET A 7 -10.04 9.97 -0.78
N ARG A 8 -11.10 10.59 -1.28
CA ARG A 8 -11.00 11.54 -2.39
C ARG A 8 -10.89 12.96 -1.85
N LEU A 9 -10.06 13.74 -2.52
CA LEU A 9 -9.94 15.18 -2.29
C LEU A 9 -10.64 15.94 -3.44
N ASP A 10 -11.64 16.72 -3.12
CA ASP A 10 -12.29 17.63 -4.08
C ASP A 10 -11.79 19.06 -3.81
N ASN A 11 -11.05 19.62 -4.77
CA ASN A 11 -10.40 20.93 -4.60
C ASN A 11 -9.50 21.02 -3.34
N ARG A 12 -8.74 19.96 -3.05
CA ARG A 12 -7.87 19.81 -1.88
C ARG A 12 -8.60 19.66 -0.53
N ILE A 13 -9.91 19.50 -0.55
CA ILE A 13 -10.71 19.27 0.65
C ILE A 13 -11.12 17.79 0.71
N PRO A 14 -10.91 17.11 1.85
CA PRO A 14 -11.34 15.74 2.03
C PRO A 14 -12.86 15.58 1.83
N ASN A 15 -13.25 14.63 1.01
CA ASN A 15 -14.66 14.29 0.82
C ASN A 15 -15.00 13.08 1.70
N ALA A 16 -15.59 13.34 2.85
CA ALA A 16 -15.90 12.31 3.85
C ALA A 16 -16.83 11.20 3.31
N SER A 17 -17.71 11.51 2.34
CA SER A 17 -18.61 10.52 1.76
C SER A 17 -17.87 9.45 0.93
N THR A 18 -16.64 9.71 0.54
CA THR A 18 -15.79 8.80 -0.24
C THR A 18 -14.83 7.98 0.62
N CYS A 19 -14.78 8.25 1.93
CA CYS A 19 -13.90 7.50 2.82
C CYS A 19 -14.32 6.03 2.89
N ARG A 20 -13.37 5.14 2.66
CA ARG A 20 -13.53 3.69 2.73
C ARG A 20 -12.30 3.06 3.35
N SER A 21 -12.49 1.96 4.04
CA SER A 21 -11.41 1.13 4.59
C SER A 21 -11.52 -0.26 3.98
N LEU A 22 -10.46 -0.70 3.32
CA LEU A 22 -10.36 -2.02 2.70
C LEU A 22 -9.50 -2.92 3.58
N GLU A 23 -9.94 -4.14 3.85
CA GLU A 23 -9.16 -5.16 4.56
C GLU A 23 -8.09 -5.79 3.66
N LEU A 24 -7.32 -4.95 2.99
CA LEU A 24 -6.25 -5.30 2.06
C LEU A 24 -4.93 -4.66 2.51
N GLY A 25 -4.62 -4.72 3.80
CA GLY A 25 -3.36 -4.19 4.32
C GLY A 25 -2.18 -5.12 4.06
N MET A 26 -0.97 -4.60 4.22
CA MET A 26 0.29 -5.31 3.93
C MET A 26 0.49 -6.58 4.76
N ILE A 27 -0.04 -6.63 5.97
CA ILE A 27 0.05 -7.84 6.81
C ILE A 27 -0.61 -9.01 6.09
N ARG A 28 -1.81 -8.81 5.55
CA ARG A 28 -2.52 -9.84 4.78
C ARG A 28 -1.76 -10.24 3.52
N CYS A 29 -1.17 -9.29 2.82
CA CYS A 29 -0.34 -9.58 1.65
C CYS A 29 0.83 -10.50 2.01
N LEU A 30 1.56 -10.18 3.07
CA LEU A 30 2.71 -10.98 3.52
C LEU A 30 2.30 -12.36 4.02
N ASP A 31 1.18 -12.48 4.72
CA ASP A 31 0.64 -13.78 5.17
C ASP A 31 0.29 -14.68 3.98
N GLU A 32 -0.38 -14.13 2.96
CA GLU A 32 -0.72 -14.85 1.73
C GLU A 32 0.53 -15.30 0.97
N ILE A 33 1.55 -14.44 0.86
CA ILE A 33 2.84 -14.77 0.25
C ILE A 33 3.52 -15.92 1.01
N GLY A 34 3.62 -15.80 2.34
CA GLY A 34 4.25 -16.80 3.19
C GLY A 34 3.56 -18.17 3.09
N GLU A 35 2.24 -18.17 3.02
CA GLU A 35 1.46 -19.40 2.85
C GLU A 35 1.71 -20.06 1.47
N GLN A 36 1.81 -19.27 0.40
CA GLN A 36 2.12 -19.78 -0.93
C GLN A 36 3.53 -20.38 -1.01
N ILE A 37 4.51 -19.73 -0.38
CA ILE A 37 5.89 -20.25 -0.32
C ILE A 37 5.90 -21.58 0.44
N ARG A 38 5.20 -21.67 1.57
CA ARG A 38 5.12 -22.90 2.37
C ARG A 38 4.48 -24.03 1.59
N ARG A 39 3.38 -23.78 0.89
CA ARG A 39 2.67 -24.79 0.09
C ARG A 39 3.48 -25.27 -1.12
N ALA A 40 4.13 -24.34 -1.82
CA ALA A 40 4.83 -24.66 -3.07
C ALA A 40 6.22 -25.26 -2.84
N LEU A 41 6.95 -24.81 -1.83
CA LEU A 41 8.36 -25.13 -1.64
C LEU A 41 8.66 -25.78 -0.28
N GLY A 42 7.69 -25.86 0.65
CA GLY A 42 7.93 -26.33 2.01
C GLY A 42 8.82 -25.39 2.84
N LEU A 43 9.06 -24.15 2.38
CA LEU A 43 9.93 -23.19 3.03
C LEU A 43 9.13 -22.26 3.93
N SER A 44 9.75 -21.81 5.02
CA SER A 44 9.23 -20.72 5.86
C SER A 44 10.10 -19.48 5.69
N MET A 45 9.47 -18.35 5.42
CA MET A 45 10.13 -17.04 5.34
C MET A 45 9.51 -16.09 6.36
N THR A 46 10.35 -15.23 6.94
CA THR A 46 9.88 -14.17 7.83
C THR A 46 9.29 -13.01 7.04
N ALA A 47 8.41 -12.22 7.66
CA ALA A 47 7.89 -10.99 7.07
C ALA A 47 9.02 -10.05 6.62
N ALA A 48 10.06 -9.89 7.44
CA ALA A 48 11.22 -9.04 7.14
C ALA A 48 11.97 -9.49 5.87
N GLN A 49 12.14 -10.80 5.65
CA GLN A 49 12.76 -11.33 4.43
C GLN A 49 11.91 -11.02 3.19
N MET A 50 10.60 -11.25 3.28
CA MET A 50 9.66 -10.95 2.19
C MET A 50 9.60 -9.45 1.89
N GLU A 51 9.56 -8.61 2.92
CA GLU A 51 9.59 -7.15 2.79
C GLU A 51 10.88 -6.66 2.11
N SER A 52 12.04 -7.21 2.45
CA SER A 52 13.31 -6.86 1.81
C SER A 52 13.28 -7.17 0.31
N VAL A 53 12.71 -8.31 -0.09
CA VAL A 53 12.52 -8.64 -1.51
C VAL A 53 11.58 -7.65 -2.20
N LEU A 54 10.46 -7.31 -1.57
CA LEU A 54 9.49 -6.35 -2.11
C LEU A 54 10.08 -4.94 -2.27
N ARG A 55 10.99 -4.53 -1.37
CA ARG A 55 11.75 -3.28 -1.51
C ARG A 55 12.79 -3.32 -2.62
N GLY A 56 13.16 -4.51 -3.08
CA GLY A 56 14.24 -4.68 -4.07
C GLY A 56 15.63 -4.73 -3.45
N ASP A 57 15.73 -5.00 -2.14
CA ASP A 57 17.00 -5.16 -1.47
C ASP A 57 17.77 -6.38 -2.02
N ALA A 58 19.10 -6.30 -2.03
CA ALA A 58 19.96 -7.41 -2.40
C ALA A 58 20.01 -8.46 -1.27
N VAL A 59 19.05 -9.37 -1.24
CA VAL A 59 18.98 -10.47 -0.27
C VAL A 59 19.21 -11.81 -0.93
N HIS A 60 19.98 -12.65 -0.26
CA HIS A 60 20.20 -14.04 -0.69
C HIS A 60 19.04 -14.91 -0.19
N ILE A 61 18.12 -15.23 -1.09
CA ILE A 61 17.00 -16.13 -0.84
C ILE A 61 16.88 -17.15 -1.98
N ASN A 62 16.08 -18.18 -1.74
CA ASN A 62 15.72 -19.15 -2.78
C ASN A 62 15.06 -18.43 -3.96
N GLU A 63 15.53 -18.70 -5.19
CA GLU A 63 15.08 -18.02 -6.40
C GLU A 63 13.60 -18.31 -6.74
N ASP A 64 13.14 -19.53 -6.47
CA ASP A 64 11.72 -19.85 -6.69
C ASP A 64 10.82 -19.18 -5.66
N ALA A 65 11.31 -18.99 -4.42
CA ALA A 65 10.61 -18.18 -3.43
C ALA A 65 10.51 -16.69 -3.89
N ARG A 66 11.59 -16.14 -4.48
CA ARG A 66 11.58 -14.80 -5.07
C ARG A 66 10.50 -14.65 -6.14
N LYS A 67 10.43 -15.59 -7.08
CA LYS A 67 9.40 -15.61 -8.13
C LYS A 67 7.98 -15.66 -7.56
N ILE A 68 7.78 -16.41 -6.48
CA ILE A 68 6.47 -16.47 -5.80
C ILE A 68 6.14 -15.11 -5.18
N ILE A 69 7.09 -14.47 -4.49
CA ILE A 69 6.90 -13.14 -3.89
C ILE A 69 6.50 -12.12 -4.96
N ASP A 70 7.26 -12.03 -6.05
CA ASP A 70 6.99 -11.07 -7.13
C ASP A 70 5.59 -11.31 -7.75
N ARG A 71 5.26 -12.55 -8.09
CA ARG A 71 3.95 -12.91 -8.66
C ARG A 71 2.78 -12.61 -7.71
N GLN A 72 2.94 -12.91 -6.43
CA GLN A 72 1.89 -12.66 -5.43
C GLN A 72 1.72 -11.17 -5.15
N ALA A 73 2.80 -10.40 -5.16
CA ALA A 73 2.76 -8.94 -5.03
C ALA A 73 2.01 -8.31 -6.23
N ASP A 74 2.29 -8.74 -7.45
CA ASP A 74 1.56 -8.28 -8.64
C ASP A 74 0.06 -8.60 -8.53
N ALA A 75 -0.28 -9.84 -8.19
CA ALA A 75 -1.67 -10.25 -8.01
C ALA A 75 -2.37 -9.44 -6.90
N TYR A 76 -1.65 -9.13 -5.82
CA TYR A 76 -2.17 -8.31 -4.73
C TYR A 76 -2.46 -6.88 -5.18
N VAL A 77 -1.56 -6.23 -5.92
CA VAL A 77 -1.77 -4.87 -6.45
C VAL A 77 -2.96 -4.84 -7.39
N HIS A 78 -3.09 -5.80 -8.30
CA HIS A 78 -4.26 -5.89 -9.18
C HIS A 78 -5.57 -6.01 -8.40
N ARG A 79 -5.60 -6.87 -7.38
CA ARG A 79 -6.77 -7.02 -6.49
C ARG A 79 -7.09 -5.74 -5.73
N LEU A 80 -6.06 -5.05 -5.23
CA LEU A 80 -6.22 -3.77 -4.54
C LEU A 80 -6.81 -2.71 -5.48
N LEU A 81 -6.28 -2.55 -6.68
CA LEU A 81 -6.78 -1.58 -7.67
C LEU A 81 -8.21 -1.88 -8.11
N SER A 82 -8.57 -3.16 -8.25
CA SER A 82 -9.94 -3.58 -8.53
C SER A 82 -10.88 -3.18 -7.39
N ALA A 83 -10.50 -3.45 -6.13
CA ALA A 83 -11.29 -3.09 -4.95
C ALA A 83 -11.44 -1.56 -4.79
N ILE A 84 -10.40 -0.79 -5.13
CA ILE A 84 -10.48 0.68 -5.16
C ILE A 84 -11.50 1.13 -6.21
N THR A 85 -11.47 0.56 -7.41
CA THR A 85 -12.43 0.89 -8.48
C THR A 85 -13.86 0.52 -8.08
N GLU A 86 -14.06 -0.66 -7.48
CA GLU A 86 -15.37 -1.11 -6.97
C GLU A 86 -15.91 -0.21 -5.85
N SER A 87 -15.04 0.46 -5.11
CA SER A 87 -15.43 1.45 -4.09
C SER A 87 -15.90 2.78 -4.69
N GLY A 88 -15.86 2.94 -6.02
CA GLY A 88 -16.27 4.14 -6.74
C GLY A 88 -15.13 5.13 -7.03
N LEU A 89 -13.87 4.74 -6.79
CA LEU A 89 -12.69 5.56 -7.05
C LEU A 89 -11.90 4.99 -8.23
N ASP A 90 -12.11 5.51 -9.43
CA ASP A 90 -11.40 5.03 -10.63
C ASP A 90 -10.03 5.71 -10.77
N THR A 91 -8.98 5.01 -10.35
CA THR A 91 -7.59 5.47 -10.44
C THR A 91 -7.06 5.59 -11.88
N ARG A 92 -7.81 5.12 -12.88
CA ARG A 92 -7.51 5.31 -14.30
C ARG A 92 -7.96 6.68 -14.79
N ALA A 93 -8.97 7.25 -14.15
CA ALA A 93 -9.57 8.53 -14.52
C ALA A 93 -9.06 9.71 -13.68
N MET A 94 -8.46 9.44 -12.52
CA MET A 94 -7.99 10.47 -11.61
C MET A 94 -6.59 10.17 -11.07
N PRO A 95 -5.78 11.21 -10.76
CA PRO A 95 -4.50 11.02 -10.08
C PRO A 95 -4.70 10.36 -8.71
N ALA A 96 -3.79 9.44 -8.36
CA ALA A 96 -3.81 8.76 -7.07
C ALA A 96 -2.48 8.97 -6.33
N VAL A 97 -2.58 9.26 -5.04
CA VAL A 97 -1.42 9.36 -4.15
C VAL A 97 -1.45 8.18 -3.20
N PHE A 98 -0.39 7.38 -3.21
CA PHE A 98 -0.18 6.25 -2.32
C PHE A 98 0.84 6.65 -1.26
N LEU A 99 0.52 6.44 0.01
CA LEU A 99 1.39 6.79 1.12
C LEU A 99 1.31 5.76 2.25
N GLY A 100 2.28 5.81 3.16
CA GLY A 100 2.40 4.87 4.27
C GLY A 100 3.27 3.65 3.97
N GLY A 101 3.51 2.81 4.96
CA GLY A 101 4.45 1.69 4.88
C GLY A 101 4.14 0.68 3.76
N GLY A 102 2.87 0.41 3.52
CA GLY A 102 2.45 -0.50 2.45
C GLY A 102 2.74 0.06 1.05
N ALA A 103 2.56 1.36 0.85
CA ALA A 103 2.89 2.03 -0.41
C ALA A 103 4.39 1.97 -0.70
N ALA A 104 5.24 2.19 0.31
CA ALA A 104 6.69 2.09 0.17
C ALA A 104 7.15 0.68 -0.25
N LEU A 105 6.57 -0.36 0.34
CA LEU A 105 6.88 -1.75 0.01
C LEU A 105 6.44 -2.13 -1.41
N LEU A 106 5.29 -1.64 -1.84
CA LEU A 106 4.72 -1.95 -3.16
C LEU A 106 5.12 -0.97 -4.26
N LYS A 107 6.01 -0.02 -3.96
CA LYS A 107 6.41 1.02 -4.90
C LYS A 107 6.79 0.48 -6.28
N ARG A 108 7.60 -0.57 -6.33
CA ARG A 108 8.04 -1.17 -7.59
C ARG A 108 6.87 -1.78 -8.38
N THR A 109 6.03 -2.55 -7.69
CA THR A 109 4.88 -3.26 -8.28
C THR A 109 3.77 -2.28 -8.66
N ALA A 110 3.38 -1.37 -7.75
CA ALA A 110 2.34 -0.39 -8.01
C ALA A 110 2.70 0.57 -9.16
N SER A 111 3.97 0.95 -9.30
CA SER A 111 4.43 1.81 -10.40
C SER A 111 4.40 1.11 -11.76
N ALA A 112 4.46 -0.22 -11.77
CA ALA A 112 4.36 -1.04 -12.98
C ALA A 112 2.93 -1.48 -13.29
N ALA A 113 1.96 -1.23 -12.40
CA ALA A 113 0.57 -1.64 -12.62
C ALA A 113 -0.07 -0.83 -13.76
N ASP A 114 -0.60 -1.54 -14.75
CA ASP A 114 -1.31 -0.94 -15.87
C ASP A 114 -2.58 -0.23 -15.40
N GLY A 115 -2.86 0.93 -16.00
CA GLY A 115 -4.11 1.63 -15.82
C GLY A 115 -4.14 2.68 -14.70
N LEU A 116 -3.01 2.99 -14.06
CA LEU A 116 -2.95 4.12 -13.11
C LEU A 116 -2.76 5.45 -13.85
N CYS A 117 -3.60 6.43 -13.55
CA CYS A 117 -3.46 7.78 -14.04
C CYS A 117 -2.59 8.60 -13.09
N ARG A 118 -1.33 8.88 -13.49
CA ARG A 118 -0.38 9.69 -12.72
C ARG A 118 -0.26 9.26 -11.24
N PRO A 119 0.18 8.03 -10.96
CA PRO A 119 0.38 7.60 -9.58
C PRO A 119 1.53 8.37 -8.94
N VAL A 120 1.33 8.82 -7.71
CA VAL A 120 2.38 9.40 -6.86
C VAL A 120 2.55 8.48 -5.67
N ILE A 121 3.75 7.94 -5.48
CA ILE A 121 4.07 7.09 -4.35
C ILE A 121 5.03 7.82 -3.44
N LEU A 122 4.59 8.09 -2.21
CA LEU A 122 5.37 8.80 -1.20
C LEU A 122 6.05 7.78 -0.28
N ASP A 123 7.38 7.78 -0.28
CA ASP A 123 8.22 6.79 0.39
C ASP A 123 8.38 7.03 1.89
N ASP A 124 8.05 8.22 2.37
CA ASP A 124 8.18 8.56 3.78
C ASP A 124 7.08 7.87 4.60
N VAL A 125 7.43 6.79 5.29
CA VAL A 125 6.53 6.02 6.14
C VAL A 125 5.98 6.82 7.33
N SER A 126 6.61 7.94 7.67
CA SER A 126 6.20 8.83 8.77
C SER A 126 5.16 9.88 8.37
N LEU A 127 4.75 9.96 7.09
CA LEU A 127 3.84 10.99 6.60
C LEU A 127 2.51 11.04 7.35
N ASN A 128 1.95 9.90 7.71
CA ASN A 128 0.71 9.85 8.50
C ASN A 128 0.91 10.49 9.88
N ALA A 129 2.01 10.15 10.58
CA ALA A 129 2.34 10.73 11.88
C ALA A 129 2.56 12.25 11.78
N LYS A 130 3.32 12.71 10.78
CA LYS A 130 3.53 14.13 10.51
C LYS A 130 2.21 14.87 10.17
N GLY A 131 1.31 14.19 9.48
CA GLY A 131 -0.02 14.73 9.18
C GLY A 131 -0.86 14.94 10.44
N TYR A 132 -0.88 13.96 11.33
CA TYR A 132 -1.57 14.08 12.63
C TYR A 132 -0.96 15.15 13.53
N GLU A 133 0.38 15.26 13.58
CA GLU A 133 1.08 16.31 14.33
C GLU A 133 0.63 17.72 13.86
N ARG A 134 0.67 17.96 12.53
CA ARG A 134 0.22 19.23 11.96
C ARG A 134 -1.25 19.52 12.24
N LEU A 135 -2.10 18.50 12.19
CA LEU A 135 -3.52 18.67 12.50
C LEU A 135 -3.71 19.07 13.96
N ALA A 136 -3.01 18.42 14.89
CA ALA A 136 -3.05 18.77 16.32
C ALA A 136 -2.57 20.20 16.57
N GLU A 137 -1.49 20.65 15.92
CA GLU A 137 -1.01 22.03 15.99
C GLU A 137 -2.01 23.06 15.46
N CYS A 138 -2.74 22.72 14.40
CA CYS A 138 -3.77 23.60 13.85
C CYS A 138 -4.98 23.71 14.80
N LEU A 139 -5.38 22.62 15.43
CA LEU A 139 -6.50 22.60 16.37
C LEU A 139 -6.17 23.38 17.65
N SER A 140 -4.98 23.20 18.23
CA SER A 140 -4.57 23.91 19.45
C SER A 140 -4.49 25.44 19.25
N LYS A 141 -4.11 25.90 18.06
CA LYS A 141 -4.08 27.35 17.75
C LYS A 141 -5.47 27.97 17.60
N ASN A 142 -6.48 27.17 17.26
CA ASN A 142 -7.86 27.65 17.15
C ASN A 142 -8.56 27.73 18.50
N ASP A 143 -8.13 26.94 19.50
CA ASP A 143 -8.69 26.95 20.85
C ASP A 143 -8.15 28.13 21.70
N GLU A 144 -7.09 28.82 21.27
CA GLU A 144 -6.50 29.98 21.92
C GLU A 144 -7.06 31.34 21.41
N GLN A 145 -7.98 31.32 20.46
CA GLN A 145 -8.66 32.50 19.91
C GLN A 145 -10.12 32.57 20.38
#